data_b7b4e212fc34ed595462308ec723113d
#
_entry.id   b7b4e212fc34ed595462308ec723113d
#
_cell.length_a   1.000
_cell.length_b   1.000
_cell.length_c   1.000
_cell.angle_alpha   90.00
_cell.angle_beta   90.00
_cell.angle_gamma   90.00
#
_symmetry.space_group_name_H-M   'P 1'
#
loop_
_entity.id
_entity.type
_entity.pdbx_description
1 polymer ?
#
loop_
_entity_poly.entity_id
_entity_poly.type
_entity_poly.pdbx_seq_one_letter_code
_entity_poly.pdbx_strand_id
1 'polypeptide(L)'
;MSGTDPADSWQEIIAWLRVAESDRRVARLCLTADPPLCDAAAYHCQQAAEKLLKGFSSGPAHMCATHDLDALAGLVRPHFPALDDLLTPLQDWTTWSIAYRYPGESGPEPEPSVAELEAALDLIGRLEAALRSLAPS
;
A
#
# COMPACT_ATOMS: atom_id res chain seq x y z
N MET A 1 -22.33 -12.49 -19.28
CA MET A 1 -21.61 -11.98 -19.24
C MET A 1 -20.86 -11.50 -18.80
N SER A 2 -20.51 -11.17 -18.67
CA SER A 2 -19.88 -10.55 -18.55
C SER A 2 -18.87 -10.22 -18.03
N GLY A 3 -17.97 -10.53 -18.14
CA GLY A 3 -16.75 -10.13 -17.54
C GLY A 3 -16.39 -8.74 -17.91
N THR A 4 -15.54 -8.15 -17.09
CA THR A 4 -14.98 -6.85 -17.39
C THR A 4 -14.02 -6.98 -18.56
N ASP A 5 -14.10 -6.05 -19.51
CA ASP A 5 -13.14 -5.96 -20.59
C ASP A 5 -11.75 -5.77 -19.97
N PRO A 6 -10.71 -6.48 -20.44
CA PRO A 6 -9.33 -6.25 -19.94
C PRO A 6 -8.89 -4.79 -19.99
N ALA A 7 -9.32 -4.03 -21.00
CA ALA A 7 -8.98 -2.61 -21.08
C ALA A 7 -9.62 -1.81 -19.93
N ASP A 8 -10.87 -2.15 -19.58
CA ASP A 8 -11.56 -1.47 -18.47
C ASP A 8 -10.93 -1.83 -17.14
N SER A 9 -10.55 -3.10 -16.96
CA SER A 9 -9.85 -3.54 -15.75
C SER A 9 -8.52 -2.84 -15.61
N TRP A 10 -7.80 -2.65 -16.72
CA TRP A 10 -6.53 -1.96 -16.69
C TRP A 10 -6.70 -0.48 -16.33
N GLN A 11 -7.75 0.19 -16.82
CA GLN A 11 -8.01 1.58 -16.45
C GLN A 11 -8.27 1.70 -14.95
N GLU A 12 -8.95 0.74 -14.37
CA GLU A 12 -9.17 0.72 -12.92
C GLU A 12 -7.84 0.56 -12.17
N ILE A 13 -6.99 -0.34 -12.65
CA ILE A 13 -5.67 -0.54 -12.05
C ILE A 13 -4.84 0.75 -12.14
N ILE A 14 -4.87 1.42 -13.28
CA ILE A 14 -4.16 2.70 -13.45
C ILE A 14 -4.63 3.72 -12.42
N ALA A 15 -5.93 3.77 -12.16
CA ALA A 15 -6.47 4.70 -11.17
C ALA A 15 -5.89 4.43 -9.78
N TRP A 16 -5.80 3.16 -9.37
CA TRP A 16 -5.19 2.81 -8.10
C TRP A 16 -3.70 3.13 -8.07
N LEU A 17 -3.00 2.88 -9.18
CA LEU A 17 -1.57 3.20 -9.28
C LEU A 17 -1.32 4.69 -9.09
N ARG A 18 -2.16 5.54 -9.67
CA ARG A 18 -2.00 6.99 -9.53
C ARG A 18 -2.16 7.46 -8.09
N VAL A 19 -3.16 6.92 -7.39
CA VAL A 19 -3.38 7.28 -5.99
C VAL A 19 -2.22 6.79 -5.13
N ALA A 20 -1.78 5.56 -5.36
CA ALA A 20 -0.66 4.99 -4.62
C ALA A 20 0.63 5.79 -4.85
N GLU A 21 0.88 6.19 -6.09
CA GLU A 21 2.06 6.99 -6.41
C GLU A 21 2.05 8.33 -5.70
N SER A 22 0.87 8.95 -5.60
CA SER A 22 0.73 10.19 -4.86
C SER A 22 1.09 10.02 -3.39
N ASP A 23 0.58 8.96 -2.76
CA ASP A 23 0.92 8.67 -1.36
C ASP A 23 2.40 8.39 -1.20
N ARG A 24 3.00 7.65 -2.12
CA ARG A 24 4.42 7.35 -2.08
C ARG A 24 5.26 8.62 -2.16
N ARG A 25 4.88 9.55 -3.04
CA ARG A 25 5.57 10.84 -3.17
C ARG A 25 5.47 11.65 -1.90
N VAL A 26 4.30 11.70 -1.27
CA VAL A 26 4.14 12.42 -0.02
C VAL A 26 5.01 11.80 1.06
N ALA A 27 5.04 10.49 1.17
CA ALA A 27 5.89 9.81 2.15
C ALA A 27 7.36 10.18 1.95
N ARG A 28 7.82 10.18 0.70
CA ARG A 28 9.21 10.53 0.40
C ARG A 28 9.52 11.97 0.80
N LEU A 29 8.61 12.89 0.50
CA LEU A 29 8.77 14.29 0.89
C LEU A 29 8.83 14.46 2.41
N CYS A 30 8.02 13.69 3.14
CA CYS A 30 8.05 13.73 4.60
C CYS A 30 9.43 13.38 5.15
N LEU A 31 10.14 12.46 4.48
CA LEU A 31 11.47 12.05 4.92
C LEU A 31 12.54 13.09 4.60
N THR A 32 12.27 14.03 3.70
CA THR A 32 13.22 15.11 3.39
C THR A 32 13.10 16.30 4.35
N ALA A 33 12.06 16.31 5.17
CA ALA A 33 11.89 17.38 6.17
C ALA A 33 12.98 17.28 7.24
N ASP A 34 13.27 18.39 7.89
CA ASP A 34 14.27 18.43 8.95
C ASP A 34 13.64 19.02 10.21
N PRO A 35 13.36 18.22 11.25
CA PRO A 35 13.56 16.77 11.31
C PRO A 35 12.56 16.01 10.43
N PRO A 36 12.87 14.76 10.06
CA PRO A 36 11.96 13.97 9.22
C PRO A 36 10.61 13.77 9.89
N LEU A 37 9.55 13.79 9.08
CA LEU A 37 8.18 13.58 9.55
C LEU A 37 7.84 12.10 9.42
N CYS A 38 8.37 11.28 10.32
CA CYS A 38 8.27 9.82 10.22
C CYS A 38 6.85 9.31 10.40
N ASP A 39 6.06 9.89 11.30
CA ASP A 39 4.67 9.46 11.49
C ASP A 39 3.85 9.69 10.23
N ALA A 40 3.99 10.85 9.63
CA ALA A 40 3.27 11.17 8.40
C ALA A 40 3.75 10.28 7.25
N ALA A 41 5.06 10.04 7.16
CA ALA A 41 5.60 9.14 6.14
C ALA A 41 5.04 7.74 6.30
N ALA A 42 4.98 7.23 7.54
CA ALA A 42 4.43 5.91 7.82
C ALA A 42 2.97 5.80 7.39
N TYR A 43 2.17 6.83 7.72
CA TYR A 43 0.77 6.84 7.31
C TYR A 43 0.63 6.76 5.79
N HIS A 44 1.40 7.56 5.05
CA HIS A 44 1.30 7.56 3.60
C HIS A 44 1.87 6.29 2.96
N CYS A 45 2.88 5.65 3.57
CA CYS A 45 3.33 4.34 3.12
C CYS A 45 2.21 3.31 3.27
N GLN A 46 1.52 3.33 4.40
CA GLN A 46 0.41 2.42 4.65
C GLN A 46 -0.71 2.66 3.63
N GLN A 47 -1.03 3.91 3.35
CA GLN A 47 -2.04 4.25 2.36
C GLN A 47 -1.63 3.81 0.96
N ALA A 48 -0.37 4.00 0.58
CA ALA A 48 0.11 3.55 -0.72
C ALA A 48 -0.04 2.04 -0.88
N ALA A 49 0.37 1.28 0.14
CA ALA A 49 0.25 -0.17 0.10
C ALA A 49 -1.22 -0.59 -0.03
N GLU A 50 -2.11 0.03 0.73
CA GLU A 50 -3.53 -0.26 0.65
C GLU A 50 -4.07 -0.08 -0.77
N LYS A 51 -3.72 1.02 -1.41
CA LYS A 51 -4.19 1.31 -2.78
C LYS A 51 -3.64 0.30 -3.78
N LEU A 52 -2.37 -0.11 -3.62
CA LEU A 52 -1.78 -1.11 -4.50
C LEU A 52 -2.46 -2.46 -4.34
N LEU A 53 -2.74 -2.87 -3.10
CA LEU A 53 -3.45 -4.13 -2.86
C LEU A 53 -4.85 -4.10 -3.46
N LYS A 54 -5.52 -2.96 -3.37
CA LYS A 54 -6.83 -2.82 -4.01
C LYS A 54 -6.72 -2.92 -5.53
N GLY A 55 -5.63 -2.44 -6.11
CA GLY A 55 -5.37 -2.61 -7.53
C GLY A 55 -5.20 -4.07 -7.93
N PHE A 56 -4.48 -4.86 -7.12
CA PHE A 56 -4.36 -6.30 -7.37
C PHE A 56 -5.67 -7.04 -7.19
N SER A 57 -6.55 -6.50 -6.34
CA SER A 57 -7.82 -7.14 -5.99
C SER A 57 -8.98 -6.63 -6.83
N SER A 58 -8.72 -6.11 -8.01
CA SER A 58 -9.77 -5.60 -8.90
C SER A 58 -10.81 -6.70 -9.16
N GLY A 59 -12.08 -6.31 -9.22
CA GLY A 59 -13.19 -7.26 -9.28
C GLY A 59 -13.93 -7.28 -7.95
N PRO A 60 -14.36 -8.46 -7.48
CA PRO A 60 -15.12 -8.50 -6.22
C PRO A 60 -14.40 -7.92 -5.01
N ALA A 61 -13.08 -8.03 -4.99
CA ALA A 61 -12.32 -7.58 -3.84
C ALA A 61 -12.22 -6.07 -3.73
N HIS A 62 -12.41 -5.32 -4.84
CA HIS A 62 -12.35 -3.87 -4.77
C HIS A 62 -13.55 -3.29 -4.01
N MET A 63 -14.60 -4.08 -3.83
CA MET A 63 -15.75 -3.68 -3.04
C MET A 63 -15.50 -3.76 -1.54
N CYS A 64 -14.37 -4.33 -1.14
CA CYS A 64 -14.04 -4.46 0.27
C CYS A 64 -13.65 -3.10 0.84
N ALA A 65 -14.38 -2.66 1.87
CA ALA A 65 -14.15 -1.35 2.48
C ALA A 65 -13.06 -1.38 3.56
N THR A 66 -12.39 -2.51 3.75
CA THR A 66 -11.39 -2.62 4.80
C THR A 66 -10.14 -1.78 4.50
N HIS A 67 -9.55 -1.24 5.56
CA HIS A 67 -8.26 -0.57 5.50
C HIS A 67 -7.17 -1.41 6.15
N ASP A 68 -7.49 -2.66 6.49
CA ASP A 68 -6.56 -3.58 7.12
C ASP A 68 -5.69 -4.24 6.04
N LEU A 69 -4.40 -3.92 6.07
CA LEU A 69 -3.46 -4.45 5.08
C LEU A 69 -3.35 -5.97 5.13
N ASP A 70 -3.43 -6.56 6.32
CA ASP A 70 -3.36 -8.00 6.45
C ASP A 70 -4.56 -8.68 5.78
N ALA A 71 -5.76 -8.12 5.97
CA ALA A 71 -6.97 -8.62 5.32
C ALA A 71 -6.85 -8.50 3.80
N LEU A 72 -6.39 -7.34 3.31
CA LEU A 72 -6.21 -7.13 1.87
C LEU A 72 -5.16 -8.08 1.28
N ALA A 73 -4.04 -8.27 1.99
CA ALA A 73 -3.02 -9.21 1.54
C ALA A 73 -3.58 -10.64 1.46
N GLY A 74 -4.44 -10.99 2.40
CA GLY A 74 -5.12 -12.29 2.38
C GLY A 74 -6.00 -12.51 1.16
N LEU A 75 -6.58 -11.42 0.63
CA LEU A 75 -7.36 -11.49 -0.61
C LEU A 75 -6.48 -11.60 -1.85
N VAL A 76 -5.28 -11.03 -1.81
CA VAL A 76 -4.38 -10.99 -2.95
C VAL A 76 -3.55 -12.28 -3.09
N ARG A 77 -3.07 -12.83 -1.98
CA ARG A 77 -2.17 -13.99 -1.97
C ARG A 77 -2.62 -15.17 -2.83
N PRO A 78 -3.88 -15.61 -2.74
CA PRO A 78 -4.27 -16.80 -3.52
C PRO A 78 -4.17 -16.61 -5.02
N HIS A 79 -4.28 -15.37 -5.49
CA HIS A 79 -4.25 -15.07 -6.93
C HIS A 79 -2.85 -14.68 -7.41
N PHE A 80 -1.96 -14.29 -6.50
CA PHE A 80 -0.61 -13.83 -6.84
C PHE A 80 0.40 -14.40 -5.85
N PRO A 81 0.57 -15.75 -5.85
CA PRO A 81 1.46 -16.38 -4.86
C PRO A 81 2.91 -15.90 -4.95
N ALA A 82 3.33 -15.40 -6.11
CA ALA A 82 4.69 -14.88 -6.26
C ALA A 82 4.93 -13.61 -5.44
N LEU A 83 3.87 -12.96 -4.96
CA LEU A 83 3.99 -11.73 -4.18
C LEU A 83 4.16 -11.99 -2.68
N ASP A 84 4.17 -13.23 -2.24
CA ASP A 84 4.15 -13.54 -0.81
C ASP A 84 5.25 -12.80 -0.03
N ASP A 85 6.46 -12.76 -0.57
CA ASP A 85 7.59 -12.09 0.08
C ASP A 85 7.37 -10.57 0.21
N LEU A 86 6.61 -9.98 -0.69
CA LEU A 86 6.29 -8.55 -0.62
C LEU A 86 5.09 -8.28 0.29
N LEU A 87 4.21 -9.26 0.46
CA LEU A 87 2.99 -9.08 1.26
C LEU A 87 3.23 -9.32 2.75
N THR A 88 4.14 -10.23 3.09
CA THR A 88 4.37 -10.60 4.48
C THR A 88 4.75 -9.42 5.37
N PRO A 89 5.64 -8.50 4.96
CA PRO A 89 6.00 -7.38 5.83
C PRO A 89 4.86 -6.40 6.09
N LEU A 90 3.82 -6.39 5.25
CA LEU A 90 2.74 -5.41 5.35
C LEU A 90 1.91 -5.55 6.62
N GLN A 91 1.88 -6.75 7.21
CA GLN A 91 1.11 -6.95 8.43
C GLN A 91 1.61 -6.06 9.57
N ASP A 92 2.89 -5.71 9.56
CA ASP A 92 3.48 -4.84 10.59
C ASP A 92 3.11 -3.37 10.40
N TRP A 93 2.61 -3.00 9.23
CA TRP A 93 2.32 -1.61 8.89
C TRP A 93 0.93 -1.16 9.34
N THR A 94 0.06 -2.07 9.72
CA THR A 94 -1.31 -1.74 10.10
C THR A 94 -1.33 -0.74 11.27
N THR A 95 -0.42 -0.90 12.23
CA THR A 95 -0.36 -0.03 13.39
C THR A 95 0.09 1.38 13.06
N TRP A 96 0.75 1.59 11.93
CA TRP A 96 1.27 2.91 11.56
C TRP A 96 0.15 3.95 11.38
N SER A 97 -0.97 3.57 10.75
CA SER A 97 -2.07 4.51 10.56
C SER A 97 -2.75 4.87 11.88
N ILE A 98 -2.78 3.94 12.83
CA ILE A 98 -3.37 4.16 14.14
C ILE A 98 -2.51 5.16 14.93
N ALA A 99 -1.19 4.93 14.94
CA ALA A 99 -0.27 5.79 15.67
C ALA A 99 -0.33 7.23 15.17
N TYR A 100 -0.46 7.40 13.87
CA TYR A 100 -0.55 8.73 13.27
C TYR A 100 -1.87 9.44 13.61
N ARG A 101 -2.98 8.70 13.57
CA ARG A 101 -4.31 9.29 13.75
C ARG A 101 -4.68 9.54 15.21
N TYR A 102 -4.16 8.73 16.11
CA TYR A 102 -4.59 8.72 17.50
C TYR A 102 -3.39 8.76 18.44
N PRO A 103 -2.69 9.89 18.48
CA PRO A 103 -1.51 9.99 19.33
C PRO A 103 -1.89 9.74 20.80
N GLY A 104 -1.15 8.87 21.43
CA GLY A 104 -1.35 8.57 22.85
C GLY A 104 -2.32 7.44 23.16
N GLU A 105 -3.11 6.99 22.19
CA GLU A 105 -4.07 5.91 22.46
C GLU A 105 -3.45 4.53 22.38
N SER A 106 -2.47 4.35 21.53
CA SER A 106 -1.83 3.06 21.33
C SER A 106 -0.67 2.81 22.28
N GLY A 107 -0.48 3.70 23.24
CA GLY A 107 0.65 3.61 24.13
C GLY A 107 1.94 4.09 23.49
N PRO A 108 3.10 3.85 24.12
CA PRO A 108 4.37 4.38 23.66
C PRO A 108 4.99 3.55 22.54
N GLU A 109 4.24 3.29 21.48
CA GLU A 109 4.80 2.66 20.28
C GLU A 109 5.79 3.61 19.65
N PRO A 110 7.05 3.20 19.45
CA PRO A 110 8.01 4.08 18.80
C PRO A 110 7.62 4.29 17.34
N GLU A 111 7.77 5.53 16.87
CA GLU A 111 7.54 5.76 15.45
C GLU A 111 8.59 5.01 14.63
N PRO A 112 8.27 4.62 13.39
CA PRO A 112 9.25 3.96 12.54
C PRO A 112 10.45 4.86 12.28
N SER A 113 11.61 4.26 12.11
CA SER A 113 12.81 4.99 11.78
C SER A 113 12.84 5.37 10.30
N VAL A 114 13.69 6.35 9.95
CA VAL A 114 13.88 6.70 8.55
C VAL A 114 14.30 5.47 7.74
N ALA A 115 15.20 4.63 8.29
CA ALA A 115 15.66 3.43 7.59
C ALA A 115 14.51 2.46 7.33
N GLU A 116 13.63 2.27 8.31
CA GLU A 116 12.46 1.41 8.13
C GLU A 116 11.53 1.97 7.04
N LEU A 117 11.35 3.28 7.01
CA LEU A 117 10.48 3.92 6.02
C LEU A 117 11.08 3.91 4.62
N GLU A 118 12.41 4.02 4.52
CA GLU A 118 13.07 3.86 3.22
C GLU A 118 12.90 2.45 2.69
N ALA A 119 13.01 1.44 3.56
CA ALA A 119 12.74 0.07 3.18
C ALA A 119 11.30 -0.12 2.75
N ALA A 120 10.36 0.53 3.45
CA ALA A 120 8.95 0.49 3.09
C ALA A 120 8.70 1.10 1.71
N LEU A 121 9.34 2.24 1.42
CA LEU A 121 9.21 2.87 0.11
C LEU A 121 9.76 1.99 -1.00
N ASP A 122 10.85 1.27 -0.74
CA ASP A 122 11.40 0.33 -1.70
C ASP A 122 10.42 -0.81 -1.98
N LEU A 123 9.81 -1.35 -0.93
CA LEU A 123 8.82 -2.41 -1.07
C LEU A 123 7.61 -1.92 -1.86
N ILE A 124 7.14 -0.71 -1.59
CA ILE A 124 6.04 -0.10 -2.34
C ILE A 124 6.41 -0.01 -3.83
N GLY A 125 7.64 0.40 -4.13
CA GLY A 125 8.11 0.47 -5.51
C GLY A 125 8.07 -0.88 -6.21
N ARG A 126 8.41 -1.96 -5.48
CA ARG A 126 8.34 -3.32 -6.04
C ARG A 126 6.90 -3.76 -6.26
N LEU A 127 6.00 -3.42 -5.36
CA LEU A 127 4.57 -3.70 -5.55
C LEU A 127 4.01 -2.93 -6.74
N GLU A 128 4.40 -1.67 -6.90
CA GLU A 128 4.00 -0.88 -8.08
C GLU A 128 4.46 -1.53 -9.37
N ALA A 129 5.73 -1.96 -9.41
CA ALA A 129 6.26 -2.61 -10.60
C ALA A 129 5.51 -3.90 -10.91
N ALA A 130 5.20 -4.69 -9.89
CA ALA A 130 4.43 -5.92 -10.06
C ALA A 130 3.03 -5.63 -10.61
N LEU A 131 2.37 -4.60 -10.08
CA LEU A 131 1.03 -4.24 -10.55
C LEU A 131 1.07 -3.74 -11.99
N ARG A 132 2.08 -2.93 -12.35
CA ARG A 132 2.25 -2.46 -13.72
C ARG A 132 2.50 -3.60 -14.70
N SER A 133 3.09 -4.69 -14.23
CA SER A 133 3.36 -5.86 -15.09
C SER A 133 2.09 -6.56 -15.56
N LEU A 134 0.94 -6.22 -14.96
CA LEU A 134 -0.36 -6.78 -15.38
C LEU A 134 -0.96 -6.06 -16.59
N ALA A 135 -0.26 -5.07 -17.15
CA ALA A 135 -0.74 -4.34 -18.31
C ALA A 135 -1.04 -5.31 -19.46
N PRO A 136 -2.17 -5.12 -20.16
CA PRO A 136 -2.47 -5.93 -21.34
C PRO A 136 -1.42 -5.73 -22.42
N SER A 137 -1.07 -6.81 -23.11
CA SER A 137 -0.12 -6.74 -24.21
C SER A 137 -0.78 -6.31 -25.51
#